data_021a2e4eed8a53c8efe064d2f440e0ce
#
_entry.id   021a2e4eed8a53c8efe064d2f440e0ce
#
_cell.length_a   1.000
_cell.length_b   1.000
_cell.length_c   1.000
_cell.angle_alpha   90.00
_cell.angle_beta   90.00
_cell.angle_gamma   90.00
#
_symmetry.space_group_name_H-M   'P 1'
#
loop_
_entity.id
_entity.type
_entity.pdbx_description
1 polymer ?
#
loop_
_entity_poly.entity_id
_entity_poly.type
_entity_poly.pdbx_seq_one_letter_code
_entity_poly.pdbx_strand_id
1 'polypeptide(L)'
;YALKSLLKKLEKVYVDEITPYEIQILLGILQKEGKSEATLKTYRGILKKFFNWLIENRFAEMLNPVTRNIQIRRSSGLVRDHLPKNEEIHALLAQDSEIRPLIQFLAFSGARLGEALHMEWGDLKNGIWMIRNKPECMTKEGLGWSPKWGKHRHIPLLREALEVLDSQKKISNWVFPKKDGSRRDSLTRSWATMKRNAGVVNLQIKDFRNWFNDYLKQEYGFTTKEAANYLGHSPEVNETHYEPISQERIVSKVNGEKTAATNSLRNFNGLSGGSCKPLETVALWSGWRDSNSRHPAPKAGALPDCATPRKE
;
A
#
# COMPACT_ATOMS: atom_id res chain seq x y z
N TYR A 1 -11.06 -8.73 -17.28
CA TYR A 1 -11.91 -9.76 -16.61
C TYR A 1 -13.18 -9.16 -15.99
N ALA A 2 -13.10 -8.14 -15.13
CA ALA A 2 -14.26 -7.57 -14.44
C ALA A 2 -15.31 -7.03 -15.43
N LEU A 3 -14.91 -6.20 -16.41
CA LEU A 3 -15.84 -5.65 -17.40
C LEU A 3 -16.61 -6.75 -18.16
N LYS A 4 -15.91 -7.75 -18.67
CA LYS A 4 -16.55 -8.87 -19.39
C LYS A 4 -17.59 -9.59 -18.52
N SER A 5 -17.27 -9.81 -17.24
CA SER A 5 -18.20 -10.43 -16.29
C SER A 5 -19.42 -9.55 -16.00
N LEU A 6 -19.22 -8.21 -15.90
CA LEU A 6 -20.31 -7.27 -15.66
C LEU A 6 -21.25 -7.18 -16.87
N LEU A 7 -20.69 -7.06 -18.08
CA LEU A 7 -21.48 -6.99 -19.31
C LEU A 7 -22.26 -8.28 -19.54
N LYS A 8 -21.68 -9.46 -19.26
CA LYS A 8 -22.39 -10.72 -19.33
C LYS A 8 -23.61 -10.78 -18.40
N LYS A 9 -23.53 -10.17 -17.22
CA LYS A 9 -24.64 -10.14 -16.25
C LYS A 9 -25.75 -9.14 -16.63
N LEU A 10 -25.51 -8.23 -17.56
CA LEU A 10 -26.52 -7.31 -18.07
C LEU A 10 -27.45 -7.99 -19.10
N GLU A 11 -27.03 -9.11 -19.68
CA GLU A 11 -27.80 -9.93 -20.63
C GLU A 11 -28.38 -9.14 -21.81
N LYS A 12 -27.74 -8.01 -22.15
CA LYS A 12 -28.11 -7.18 -23.32
C LYS A 12 -27.23 -7.50 -24.51
N VAL A 13 -27.80 -7.48 -25.69
CA VAL A 13 -27.11 -7.72 -26.96
C VAL A 13 -26.42 -6.45 -27.42
N TYR A 14 -27.09 -5.31 -27.30
CA TYR A 14 -26.58 -4.01 -27.72
C TYR A 14 -26.32 -3.09 -26.53
N VAL A 15 -25.29 -2.26 -26.65
CA VAL A 15 -24.85 -1.37 -25.55
C VAL A 15 -25.78 -0.17 -25.34
N ASP A 16 -26.50 0.25 -26.38
CA ASP A 16 -27.50 1.31 -26.35
C ASP A 16 -28.80 0.92 -25.65
N GLU A 17 -29.04 -0.37 -25.48
CA GLU A 17 -30.14 -0.90 -24.70
C GLU A 17 -29.91 -0.78 -23.17
N ILE A 18 -28.66 -0.49 -22.75
CA ILE A 18 -28.29 -0.43 -21.34
C ILE A 18 -28.67 0.93 -20.76
N THR A 19 -29.68 0.95 -19.93
CA THR A 19 -30.17 2.15 -19.27
C THR A 19 -29.59 2.33 -17.85
N PRO A 20 -29.71 3.50 -17.23
CA PRO A 20 -29.36 3.71 -15.83
C PRO A 20 -30.08 2.73 -14.86
N TYR A 21 -31.30 2.34 -15.22
CA TYR A 21 -32.07 1.39 -14.42
C TYR A 21 -31.44 0.01 -14.38
N GLU A 22 -30.97 -0.50 -15.52
CA GLU A 22 -30.29 -1.80 -15.59
C GLU A 22 -28.95 -1.81 -14.86
N ILE A 23 -28.21 -0.70 -14.94
CA ILE A 23 -26.98 -0.54 -14.12
C ILE A 23 -27.32 -0.57 -12.62
N GLN A 24 -28.43 0.08 -12.20
CA GLN A 24 -28.87 0.07 -10.81
C GLN A 24 -29.25 -1.35 -10.35
N ILE A 25 -29.98 -2.09 -11.19
CA ILE A 25 -30.36 -3.50 -10.93
C ILE A 25 -29.12 -4.37 -10.81
N LEU A 26 -28.17 -4.27 -11.77
CA LEU A 26 -26.92 -5.03 -11.75
C LEU A 26 -26.16 -4.84 -10.44
N LEU A 27 -25.99 -3.59 -10.02
CA LEU A 27 -25.28 -3.29 -8.76
C LEU A 27 -26.07 -3.83 -7.54
N GLY A 28 -27.39 -3.80 -7.57
CA GLY A 28 -28.25 -4.39 -6.55
C GLY A 28 -28.11 -5.93 -6.45
N ILE A 29 -28.06 -6.62 -7.59
CA ILE A 29 -27.82 -8.08 -7.65
C ILE A 29 -26.43 -8.40 -7.07
N LEU A 30 -25.40 -7.67 -7.51
CA LEU A 30 -24.05 -7.88 -7.02
C LEU A 30 -23.93 -7.61 -5.51
N GLN A 31 -24.71 -6.67 -4.98
CA GLN A 31 -24.76 -6.42 -3.55
C GLN A 31 -25.41 -7.58 -2.80
N LYS A 32 -26.50 -8.15 -3.33
CA LYS A 32 -27.14 -9.36 -2.78
C LYS A 32 -26.21 -10.57 -2.84
N GLU A 33 -25.36 -10.66 -3.85
CA GLU A 33 -24.30 -11.68 -3.95
C GLU A 33 -23.15 -11.46 -2.94
N GLY A 34 -23.23 -10.47 -2.06
CA GLY A 34 -22.24 -10.21 -1.01
C GLY A 34 -21.04 -9.37 -1.45
N LYS A 35 -21.09 -8.69 -2.61
CA LYS A 35 -20.01 -7.78 -3.00
C LYS A 35 -19.98 -6.55 -2.09
N SER A 36 -18.78 -6.20 -1.61
CA SER A 36 -18.59 -5.04 -0.75
C SER A 36 -18.92 -3.72 -1.46
N GLU A 37 -19.30 -2.70 -0.71
CA GLU A 37 -19.54 -1.33 -1.22
C GLU A 37 -18.35 -0.81 -2.05
N ALA A 38 -17.12 -1.04 -1.58
CA ALA A 38 -15.91 -0.64 -2.29
C ALA A 38 -15.77 -1.34 -3.65
N THR A 39 -16.11 -2.64 -3.71
CA THR A 39 -16.14 -3.42 -4.97
C THR A 39 -17.19 -2.87 -5.92
N LEU A 40 -18.40 -2.56 -5.43
CA LEU A 40 -19.48 -1.99 -6.24
C LEU A 40 -19.12 -0.60 -6.79
N LYS A 41 -18.49 0.26 -5.97
CA LYS A 41 -17.95 1.54 -6.43
C LYS A 41 -16.91 1.37 -7.54
N THR A 42 -16.04 0.37 -7.41
CA THR A 42 -15.05 0.05 -8.45
C THR A 42 -15.75 -0.41 -9.73
N TYR A 43 -16.73 -1.29 -9.64
CA TYR A 43 -17.49 -1.78 -10.79
C TYR A 43 -18.26 -0.67 -11.49
N ARG A 44 -18.93 0.21 -10.74
CA ARG A 44 -19.54 1.43 -11.28
C ARG A 44 -18.53 2.29 -12.03
N GLY A 45 -17.33 2.46 -11.47
CA GLY A 45 -16.24 3.21 -12.13
C GLY A 45 -15.76 2.56 -13.42
N ILE A 46 -15.63 1.25 -13.47
CA ILE A 46 -15.25 0.48 -14.67
C ILE A 46 -16.30 0.65 -15.77
N LEU A 47 -17.58 0.48 -15.44
CA LEU A 47 -18.68 0.67 -16.38
C LEU A 47 -18.73 2.09 -16.90
N LYS A 48 -18.58 3.10 -16.02
CA LYS A 48 -18.56 4.52 -16.43
C LYS A 48 -17.45 4.81 -17.43
N LYS A 49 -16.24 4.31 -17.17
CA LYS A 49 -15.11 4.48 -18.10
C LYS A 49 -15.33 3.77 -19.42
N PHE A 50 -15.93 2.60 -19.41
CA PHE A 50 -16.23 1.83 -20.62
C PHE A 50 -17.24 2.58 -21.50
N PHE A 51 -18.36 3.05 -20.96
CA PHE A 51 -19.33 3.81 -21.74
C PHE A 51 -18.80 5.16 -22.21
N ASN A 52 -18.02 5.87 -21.41
CA ASN A 52 -17.34 7.08 -21.89
C ASN A 52 -16.43 6.76 -23.08
N TRP A 53 -15.63 5.67 -22.99
CA TRP A 53 -14.74 5.28 -24.07
C TRP A 53 -15.52 4.96 -25.37
N LEU A 54 -16.67 4.26 -25.29
CA LEU A 54 -17.52 3.99 -26.46
C LEU A 54 -18.01 5.28 -27.12
N ILE A 55 -18.46 6.25 -26.31
CA ILE A 55 -18.99 7.53 -26.80
C ILE A 55 -17.86 8.39 -27.39
N GLU A 56 -16.74 8.53 -26.69
CA GLU A 56 -15.59 9.31 -27.12
C GLU A 56 -14.99 8.79 -28.44
N ASN A 57 -15.00 7.49 -28.65
CA ASN A 57 -14.49 6.85 -29.89
C ASN A 57 -15.61 6.64 -30.95
N ARG A 58 -16.81 7.18 -30.75
CA ARG A 58 -17.95 7.10 -31.69
C ARG A 58 -18.39 5.66 -32.03
N PHE A 59 -18.22 4.73 -31.10
CA PHE A 59 -18.76 3.39 -31.24
C PHE A 59 -20.24 3.29 -30.86
N ALA A 60 -20.75 4.25 -30.12
CA ALA A 60 -22.16 4.34 -29.76
C ALA A 60 -22.59 5.81 -29.64
N GLU A 61 -23.75 6.12 -30.21
CA GLU A 61 -24.43 7.44 -30.05
C GLU A 61 -25.45 7.36 -28.92
N MET A 62 -24.98 7.51 -27.68
CA MET A 62 -25.80 7.39 -26.49
C MET A 62 -25.29 8.28 -25.37
N LEU A 63 -26.11 8.53 -24.37
CA LEU A 63 -25.65 9.10 -23.10
C LEU A 63 -25.08 7.98 -22.20
N ASN A 64 -24.05 8.34 -21.42
CA ASN A 64 -23.49 7.38 -20.48
C ASN A 64 -24.56 6.93 -19.46
N PRO A 65 -24.96 5.65 -19.42
CA PRO A 65 -25.99 5.16 -18.52
C PRO A 65 -25.54 5.15 -17.06
N VAL A 66 -24.23 5.29 -16.78
CA VAL A 66 -23.72 5.33 -15.41
C VAL A 66 -23.80 6.75 -14.85
N THR A 67 -25.00 7.17 -14.49
CA THR A 67 -25.29 8.51 -13.98
C THR A 67 -24.89 8.69 -12.51
N ARG A 68 -24.94 9.95 -12.03
CA ARG A 68 -24.69 10.27 -10.61
C ARG A 68 -25.78 9.73 -9.68
N ASN A 69 -26.97 9.50 -10.19
CA ASN A 69 -28.13 9.05 -9.42
C ASN A 69 -28.10 7.54 -9.07
N ILE A 70 -27.17 6.79 -9.68
CA ILE A 70 -26.98 5.38 -9.34
C ILE A 70 -26.45 5.26 -7.93
N GLN A 71 -27.28 4.69 -7.05
CA GLN A 71 -26.96 4.55 -5.63
C GLN A 71 -26.38 3.16 -5.32
N ILE A 72 -25.38 3.18 -4.45
CA ILE A 72 -24.86 1.99 -3.83
C ILE A 72 -25.19 2.10 -2.35
N ARG A 73 -26.00 1.19 -1.83
CA ARG A 73 -26.33 1.18 -0.41
C ARG A 73 -25.07 1.00 0.40
N ARG A 74 -24.88 1.84 1.40
CA ARG A 74 -23.80 1.68 2.37
C ARG A 74 -24.04 0.36 3.09
N SER A 75 -23.07 -0.53 3.03
CA SER A 75 -23.08 -1.68 3.91
C SER A 75 -22.48 -1.19 5.23
N SER A 76 -23.14 -1.56 6.34
CA SER A 76 -22.53 -1.49 7.68
C SER A 76 -21.43 -2.54 7.82
N GLY A 77 -20.71 -2.81 6.72
CA GLY A 77 -19.64 -3.78 6.67
C GLY A 77 -18.64 -3.45 7.75
N LEU A 78 -18.42 -4.40 8.63
CA LEU A 78 -17.35 -4.37 9.61
C LEU A 78 -16.07 -3.96 8.88
N VAL A 79 -15.58 -2.76 9.17
CA VAL A 79 -14.21 -2.40 8.81
C VAL A 79 -13.36 -3.50 9.41
N ARG A 80 -12.47 -4.08 8.63
CA ARG A 80 -11.57 -5.10 9.15
C ARG A 80 -10.58 -4.41 10.09
N ASP A 81 -10.87 -4.46 11.38
CA ASP A 81 -10.08 -3.84 12.46
C ASP A 81 -8.99 -4.78 12.97
N HIS A 82 -8.61 -5.79 12.18
CA HIS A 82 -7.57 -6.70 12.60
C HIS A 82 -6.20 -6.02 12.45
N LEU A 83 -5.68 -5.51 13.55
CA LEU A 83 -4.26 -5.17 13.69
C LEU A 83 -3.51 -6.46 14.05
N PRO A 84 -2.39 -6.76 13.35
CA PRO A 84 -1.56 -7.91 13.70
C PRO A 84 -1.06 -7.79 15.14
N LYS A 85 -1.23 -8.85 15.90
CA LYS A 85 -0.64 -8.96 17.24
C LYS A 85 0.81 -9.40 17.12
N ASN A 86 1.63 -9.00 18.08
CA ASN A 86 3.05 -9.41 18.10
C ASN A 86 3.19 -10.94 18.09
N GLU A 87 2.33 -11.66 18.82
CA GLU A 87 2.33 -13.13 18.87
C GLU A 87 2.06 -13.76 17.50
N GLU A 88 1.18 -13.16 16.69
CA GLU A 88 0.91 -13.65 15.32
C GLU A 88 2.13 -13.44 14.41
N ILE A 89 2.80 -12.28 14.53
CA ILE A 89 4.04 -12.00 13.78
C ILE A 89 5.13 -12.99 14.20
N HIS A 90 5.33 -13.20 15.50
CA HIS A 90 6.30 -14.17 16.03
C HIS A 90 6.01 -15.59 15.53
N ALA A 91 4.76 -16.03 15.61
CA ALA A 91 4.36 -17.36 15.15
C ALA A 91 4.64 -17.58 13.65
N LEU A 92 4.42 -16.53 12.82
CA LEU A 92 4.75 -16.57 11.41
C LEU A 92 6.27 -16.63 11.17
N LEU A 93 7.03 -15.77 11.84
CA LEU A 93 8.49 -15.69 11.65
C LEU A 93 9.24 -16.91 12.21
N ALA A 94 8.61 -17.66 13.12
CA ALA A 94 9.14 -18.93 13.61
C ALA A 94 9.00 -20.08 12.59
N GLN A 95 8.18 -19.93 11.53
CA GLN A 95 7.99 -20.97 10.54
C GLN A 95 9.22 -21.13 9.65
N ASP A 96 9.64 -22.38 9.43
CA ASP A 96 10.62 -22.68 8.37
C ASP A 96 9.91 -22.64 7.01
N SER A 97 10.12 -21.57 6.29
CA SER A 97 9.47 -21.31 5.01
C SER A 97 10.41 -20.56 4.06
N GLU A 98 10.40 -20.96 2.80
CA GLU A 98 11.16 -20.28 1.74
C GLU A 98 10.84 -18.78 1.63
N ILE A 99 9.64 -18.37 2.02
CA ILE A 99 9.23 -16.98 1.99
C ILE A 99 9.47 -16.25 3.31
N ARG A 100 9.95 -16.92 4.35
CA ARG A 100 10.18 -16.32 5.67
C ARG A 100 11.03 -15.05 5.61
N PRO A 101 12.16 -15.03 4.89
CA PRO A 101 12.97 -13.80 4.80
C PRO A 101 12.23 -12.63 4.18
N LEU A 102 11.44 -12.88 3.13
CA LEU A 102 10.60 -11.83 2.52
C LEU A 102 9.53 -11.34 3.49
N ILE A 103 8.87 -12.23 4.22
CA ILE A 103 7.85 -11.84 5.21
C ILE A 103 8.49 -11.04 6.35
N GLN A 104 9.65 -11.45 6.84
CA GLN A 104 10.40 -10.72 7.85
C GLN A 104 10.82 -9.34 7.35
N PHE A 105 11.32 -9.24 6.12
CA PHE A 105 11.65 -7.96 5.50
C PHE A 105 10.43 -7.04 5.38
N LEU A 106 9.26 -7.58 4.97
CA LEU A 106 8.01 -6.80 4.89
C LEU A 106 7.56 -6.31 6.28
N ALA A 107 7.73 -7.14 7.31
CA ALA A 107 7.40 -6.77 8.68
C ALA A 107 8.29 -5.60 9.17
N PHE A 108 9.59 -5.62 8.92
CA PHE A 108 10.54 -4.62 9.43
C PHE A 108 10.91 -3.48 8.46
N SER A 109 10.32 -3.43 7.29
CA SER A 109 10.45 -2.32 6.35
C SER A 109 9.14 -1.59 6.07
N GLY A 110 8.01 -2.21 6.40
CA GLY A 110 6.69 -1.72 6.04
C GLY A 110 6.48 -1.58 4.53
N ALA A 111 7.31 -2.21 3.71
CA ALA A 111 7.23 -2.13 2.25
C ALA A 111 5.93 -2.73 1.70
N ARG A 112 5.50 -2.27 0.53
CA ARG A 112 4.44 -2.98 -0.19
C ARG A 112 5.00 -4.26 -0.80
N LEU A 113 4.20 -5.32 -0.83
CA LEU A 113 4.62 -6.60 -1.43
C LEU A 113 5.21 -6.42 -2.83
N GLY A 114 4.53 -5.65 -3.69
CA GLY A 114 5.03 -5.40 -5.04
C GLY A 114 6.38 -4.70 -5.09
N GLU A 115 6.67 -3.83 -4.14
CA GLU A 115 7.97 -3.14 -4.04
C GLU A 115 9.07 -4.14 -3.65
N ALA A 116 8.83 -4.97 -2.64
CA ALA A 116 9.79 -5.98 -2.21
C ALA A 116 10.04 -7.06 -3.28
N LEU A 117 9.01 -7.48 -4.03
CA LEU A 117 9.14 -8.43 -5.14
C LEU A 117 9.93 -7.88 -6.34
N HIS A 118 10.07 -6.56 -6.45
CA HIS A 118 10.85 -5.89 -7.48
C HIS A 118 12.16 -5.28 -6.93
N MET A 119 12.55 -5.63 -5.70
CA MET A 119 13.80 -5.18 -5.11
C MET A 119 14.99 -5.93 -5.71
N GLU A 120 15.96 -5.19 -6.21
CA GLU A 120 17.25 -5.70 -6.67
C GLU A 120 18.35 -5.27 -5.73
N TRP A 121 19.44 -6.04 -5.70
CA TRP A 121 20.62 -5.68 -4.90
C TRP A 121 21.20 -4.32 -5.26
N GLY A 122 21.10 -3.93 -6.54
CA GLY A 122 21.53 -2.61 -7.01
C GLY A 122 20.70 -1.44 -6.51
N ASP A 123 19.50 -1.69 -5.98
CA ASP A 123 18.66 -0.66 -5.39
C ASP A 123 19.05 -0.34 -3.94
N LEU A 124 19.93 -1.15 -3.32
CA LEU A 124 20.39 -0.97 -1.95
C LEU A 124 21.77 -0.32 -1.94
N LYS A 125 21.89 0.83 -1.28
CA LYS A 125 23.16 1.54 -1.14
C LYS A 125 23.29 2.15 0.25
N ASN A 126 24.34 1.77 0.98
CA ASN A 126 24.62 2.28 2.33
C ASN A 126 23.43 2.19 3.30
N GLY A 127 22.72 1.05 3.31
CA GLY A 127 21.55 0.85 4.16
C GLY A 127 20.29 1.60 3.71
N ILE A 128 20.34 2.30 2.59
CA ILE A 128 19.19 3.01 2.00
C ILE A 128 18.70 2.24 0.80
N TRP A 129 17.42 1.91 0.80
CA TRP A 129 16.76 1.27 -0.33
C TRP A 129 16.06 2.31 -1.20
N MET A 130 16.41 2.32 -2.49
CA MET A 130 15.80 3.17 -3.50
C MET A 130 14.65 2.43 -4.21
N ILE A 131 13.42 2.84 -3.96
CA ILE A 131 12.25 2.35 -4.68
C ILE A 131 12.06 3.22 -5.93
N ARG A 132 12.25 2.63 -7.11
CA ARG A 132 12.22 3.32 -8.40
C ARG A 132 11.33 2.60 -9.43
N ASN A 133 11.00 3.26 -10.52
CA ASN A 133 10.39 2.63 -11.68
C ASN A 133 11.38 1.64 -12.31
N LYS A 134 10.83 0.55 -12.81
CA LYS A 134 11.57 -0.52 -13.51
C LYS A 134 10.88 -0.82 -14.83
N PRO A 135 11.12 0.01 -15.85
CA PRO A 135 10.51 -0.19 -17.16
C PRO A 135 10.92 -1.51 -17.81
N GLU A 136 12.08 -2.05 -17.43
CA GLU A 136 12.60 -3.36 -17.82
C GLU A 136 11.80 -4.55 -17.25
N CYS A 137 11.04 -4.35 -16.18
CA CYS A 137 10.23 -5.38 -15.54
C CYS A 137 8.81 -5.33 -16.08
N MET A 138 8.57 -6.00 -17.21
CA MET A 138 7.24 -6.01 -17.83
C MET A 138 6.20 -6.68 -16.93
N THR A 139 5.05 -6.03 -16.79
CA THR A 139 3.84 -6.60 -16.16
C THR A 139 3.12 -7.50 -17.18
N LYS A 140 2.07 -8.19 -16.73
CA LYS A 140 1.24 -9.02 -17.62
C LYS A 140 0.53 -8.20 -18.70
N GLU A 141 0.33 -6.92 -18.44
CA GLU A 141 -0.28 -5.97 -19.38
C GLU A 141 0.73 -5.37 -20.37
N GLY A 142 1.99 -5.82 -20.36
CA GLY A 142 3.05 -5.31 -21.23
C GLY A 142 3.58 -3.93 -20.85
N LEU A 143 3.29 -3.46 -19.64
CA LEU A 143 3.79 -2.19 -19.09
C LEU A 143 4.96 -2.45 -18.14
N GLY A 144 5.92 -1.54 -18.10
CA GLY A 144 6.98 -1.57 -17.09
C GLY A 144 6.42 -1.42 -15.68
N TRP A 145 7.03 -2.10 -14.72
CA TRP A 145 6.61 -1.97 -13.32
C TRP A 145 6.95 -0.59 -12.76
N SER A 146 6.03 -0.03 -11.97
CA SER A 146 6.27 1.18 -11.19
C SER A 146 5.64 1.07 -9.79
N PRO A 147 6.23 1.73 -8.77
CA PRO A 147 5.59 1.83 -7.47
C PRO A 147 4.25 2.58 -7.59
N LYS A 148 3.39 2.37 -6.61
CA LYS A 148 2.06 3.02 -6.58
C LYS A 148 2.20 4.54 -6.76
N TRP A 149 1.48 5.10 -7.73
CA TRP A 149 1.51 6.52 -8.15
C TRP A 149 2.83 6.96 -8.81
N GLY A 150 3.69 6.04 -9.24
CA GLY A 150 4.96 6.35 -9.87
C GLY A 150 5.97 7.08 -8.95
N LYS A 151 5.70 7.15 -7.64
CA LYS A 151 6.53 7.90 -6.69
C LYS A 151 7.78 7.11 -6.32
N HIS A 152 8.91 7.63 -6.73
CA HIS A 152 10.22 7.18 -6.27
C HIS A 152 10.44 7.62 -4.83
N ARG A 153 11.09 6.81 -4.02
CA ARG A 153 11.48 7.18 -2.68
C ARG A 153 12.69 6.40 -2.19
N HIS A 154 13.41 6.99 -1.26
CA HIS A 154 14.53 6.37 -0.56
C HIS A 154 14.07 6.03 0.87
N ILE A 155 14.28 4.81 1.28
CA ILE A 155 13.91 4.32 2.61
C ILE A 155 15.19 3.90 3.32
N PRO A 156 15.62 4.59 4.38
CA PRO A 156 16.64 4.07 5.27
C PRO A 156 16.07 2.82 5.96
N LEU A 157 16.72 1.68 5.79
CA LEU A 157 16.25 0.43 6.36
C LEU A 157 16.65 0.32 7.83
N LEU A 158 15.73 -0.18 8.64
CA LEU A 158 16.02 -0.51 10.02
C LEU A 158 17.00 -1.70 10.10
N ARG A 159 17.67 -1.81 11.24
CA ARG A 159 18.65 -2.87 11.49
C ARG A 159 18.08 -4.26 11.24
N GLU A 160 16.87 -4.54 11.69
CA GLU A 160 16.20 -5.82 11.54
C GLU A 160 15.97 -6.17 10.05
N ALA A 161 15.65 -5.19 9.23
CA ALA A 161 15.51 -5.37 7.79
C ALA A 161 16.87 -5.60 7.10
N LEU A 162 17.93 -4.93 7.55
CA LEU A 162 19.29 -5.12 7.04
C LEU A 162 19.83 -6.51 7.39
N GLU A 163 19.63 -6.99 8.62
CA GLU A 163 20.01 -8.34 9.06
C GLU A 163 19.36 -9.42 8.17
N VAL A 164 18.10 -9.22 7.77
CA VAL A 164 17.45 -10.11 6.81
C VAL A 164 18.17 -10.10 5.46
N LEU A 165 18.53 -8.93 4.95
CA LEU A 165 19.22 -8.80 3.66
C LEU A 165 20.62 -9.46 3.70
N ASP A 166 21.36 -9.23 4.79
CA ASP A 166 22.72 -9.78 4.97
C ASP A 166 22.69 -11.32 5.03
N SER A 167 21.60 -11.91 5.53
CA SER A 167 21.42 -13.37 5.57
C SER A 167 21.06 -13.99 4.21
N GLN A 168 20.71 -13.18 3.19
CA GLN A 168 20.29 -13.70 1.89
C GLN A 168 21.47 -14.07 1.00
N LYS A 169 21.37 -15.22 0.34
CA LYS A 169 22.31 -15.62 -0.71
C LYS A 169 22.00 -14.84 -2.00
N LYS A 170 23.01 -14.19 -2.56
CA LYS A 170 22.89 -13.46 -3.84
C LYS A 170 22.95 -14.42 -5.03
N ILE A 171 21.86 -15.15 -5.29
CA ILE A 171 21.78 -16.11 -6.40
C ILE A 171 21.33 -15.46 -7.71
N SER A 172 20.81 -14.24 -7.66
CA SER A 172 20.39 -13.44 -8.83
C SER A 172 20.42 -11.96 -8.50
N ASN A 173 20.02 -11.11 -9.45
CA ASN A 173 19.87 -9.67 -9.21
C ASN A 173 18.75 -9.34 -8.20
N TRP A 174 17.75 -10.23 -8.09
CA TRP A 174 16.62 -10.05 -7.19
C TRP A 174 17.02 -10.40 -5.75
N VAL A 175 16.53 -9.61 -4.80
CA VAL A 175 16.77 -9.86 -3.36
C VAL A 175 15.98 -11.07 -2.86
N PHE A 176 14.73 -11.24 -3.33
CA PHE A 176 13.84 -12.33 -2.93
C PHE A 176 13.40 -13.17 -4.14
N PRO A 177 14.32 -13.88 -4.81
CA PRO A 177 14.01 -14.66 -6.00
C PRO A 177 13.25 -15.96 -5.65
N LYS A 178 12.79 -16.67 -6.68
CA LYS A 178 12.45 -18.08 -6.61
C LYS A 178 13.72 -18.93 -6.53
N LYS A 179 13.57 -20.23 -6.30
CA LYS A 179 14.70 -21.19 -6.26
C LYS A 179 15.52 -21.22 -7.54
N ASP A 180 14.87 -20.96 -8.67
CA ASP A 180 15.49 -20.90 -10.00
C ASP A 180 16.18 -19.54 -10.30
N GLY A 181 16.24 -18.64 -9.34
CA GLY A 181 16.78 -17.29 -9.50
C GLY A 181 15.86 -16.30 -10.18
N SER A 182 14.71 -16.72 -10.71
CA SER A 182 13.76 -15.83 -11.38
C SER A 182 13.00 -14.96 -10.39
N ARG A 183 12.45 -13.83 -10.88
CA ARG A 183 11.61 -12.95 -10.06
C ARG A 183 10.35 -13.67 -9.57
N ARG A 184 10.03 -13.48 -8.31
CA ARG A 184 8.83 -14.01 -7.70
C ARG A 184 7.62 -13.13 -8.05
N ASP A 185 6.56 -13.74 -8.62
CA ASP A 185 5.37 -13.00 -9.08
C ASP A 185 4.25 -12.97 -8.06
N SER A 186 4.15 -13.99 -7.23
CA SER A 186 3.06 -14.17 -6.28
C SER A 186 3.50 -14.97 -5.06
N LEU A 187 2.85 -14.70 -3.93
CA LEU A 187 3.03 -15.47 -2.68
C LEU A 187 1.80 -16.26 -2.28
N THR A 188 0.72 -16.26 -3.07
CA THR A 188 -0.60 -16.74 -2.64
C THR A 188 -0.56 -18.11 -1.98
N ARG A 189 0.07 -19.09 -2.62
CA ARG A 189 0.15 -20.47 -2.11
C ARG A 189 1.07 -20.59 -0.89
N SER A 190 2.30 -20.08 -1.00
CA SER A 190 3.29 -20.14 0.07
C SER A 190 2.81 -19.37 1.31
N TRP A 191 2.16 -18.23 1.12
CA TRP A 191 1.55 -17.46 2.20
C TRP A 191 0.42 -18.22 2.90
N ALA A 192 -0.49 -18.84 2.14
CA ALA A 192 -1.57 -19.64 2.70
C ALA A 192 -1.03 -20.82 3.53
N THR A 193 0.02 -21.48 3.05
CA THR A 193 0.69 -22.57 3.77
C THR A 193 1.36 -22.07 5.05
N MET A 194 2.11 -20.97 4.98
CA MET A 194 2.81 -20.38 6.13
C MET A 194 1.83 -19.97 7.23
N LYS A 195 0.72 -19.33 6.88
CA LYS A 195 -0.34 -18.95 7.84
C LYS A 195 -0.96 -20.18 8.51
N ARG A 196 -1.30 -21.19 7.73
CA ARG A 196 -1.89 -22.43 8.26
C ARG A 196 -0.95 -23.11 9.27
N ASN A 197 0.35 -23.20 8.94
CA ASN A 197 1.33 -23.81 9.82
C ASN A 197 1.54 -22.99 11.10
N ALA A 198 1.44 -21.67 11.02
CA ALA A 198 1.54 -20.77 12.17
C ALA A 198 0.24 -20.67 12.99
N GLY A 199 -0.87 -21.28 12.56
CA GLY A 199 -2.18 -21.13 13.22
C GLY A 199 -2.80 -19.75 13.07
N VAL A 200 -2.32 -18.91 12.13
CA VAL A 200 -2.76 -17.54 11.95
C VAL A 200 -3.79 -17.47 10.81
N VAL A 201 -5.02 -17.07 11.13
CA VAL A 201 -6.12 -17.11 10.16
C VAL A 201 -6.33 -15.76 9.45
N ASN A 202 -6.46 -14.68 10.23
CA ASN A 202 -6.99 -13.41 9.73
C ASN A 202 -5.95 -12.42 9.21
N LEU A 203 -4.67 -12.76 9.21
CA LEU A 203 -3.60 -11.88 8.80
C LEU A 203 -3.44 -11.84 7.27
N GLN A 204 -3.26 -10.66 6.72
CA GLN A 204 -2.89 -10.43 5.33
C GLN A 204 -1.49 -9.78 5.25
N ILE A 205 -0.78 -10.00 4.15
CA ILE A 205 0.56 -9.42 3.95
C ILE A 205 0.56 -7.88 4.07
N LYS A 206 -0.51 -7.22 3.65
CA LYS A 206 -0.63 -5.76 3.78
C LYS A 206 -0.69 -5.28 5.23
N ASP A 207 -1.10 -6.15 6.16
CA ASP A 207 -1.29 -5.79 7.57
C ASP A 207 0.06 -5.61 8.28
N PHE A 208 1.16 -6.20 7.76
CA PHE A 208 2.52 -5.92 8.24
C PHE A 208 2.86 -4.44 8.18
N ARG A 209 2.36 -3.73 7.18
CA ARG A 209 2.60 -2.30 7.04
C ARG A 209 1.87 -1.50 8.12
N ASN A 210 0.67 -1.93 8.55
CA ASN A 210 -0.05 -1.33 9.66
C ASN A 210 0.70 -1.59 10.97
N TRP A 211 1.11 -2.84 11.19
CA TRP A 211 1.91 -3.23 12.34
C TRP A 211 3.24 -2.44 12.40
N PHE A 212 3.93 -2.31 11.29
CA PHE A 212 5.20 -1.56 11.22
C PHE A 212 5.02 -0.06 11.47
N ASN A 213 3.89 0.53 11.04
CA ASN A 213 3.56 1.91 11.39
C ASN A 213 3.47 2.12 12.91
N ASP A 214 2.83 1.19 13.61
CA ASP A 214 2.76 1.23 15.08
C ASP A 214 4.11 0.93 15.72
N TYR A 215 4.87 0.00 15.16
CA TYR A 215 6.23 -0.33 15.59
C TYR A 215 7.17 0.88 15.53
N LEU A 216 7.17 1.64 14.44
CA LEU A 216 7.96 2.89 14.32
C LEU A 216 7.62 3.91 15.41
N LYS A 217 6.34 4.02 15.77
CA LYS A 217 5.90 4.96 16.80
C LYS A 217 6.25 4.52 18.22
N GLN A 218 6.13 3.23 18.48
CA GLN A 218 6.34 2.67 19.81
C GLN A 218 7.82 2.49 20.14
N GLU A 219 8.60 1.95 19.21
CA GLU A 219 10.00 1.60 19.45
C GLU A 219 10.97 2.73 19.07
N TYR A 220 10.62 3.52 18.04
CA TYR A 220 11.50 4.57 17.53
C TYR A 220 10.99 5.99 17.80
N GLY A 221 9.82 6.14 18.42
CA GLY A 221 9.26 7.44 18.79
C GLY A 221 8.82 8.30 17.58
N PHE A 222 8.58 7.68 16.42
CA PHE A 222 8.14 8.41 15.25
C PHE A 222 6.78 9.07 15.48
N THR A 223 6.65 10.31 15.05
CA THR A 223 5.34 10.95 14.92
C THR A 223 4.54 10.34 13.77
N THR A 224 3.23 10.53 13.77
CA THR A 224 2.34 10.11 12.65
C THR A 224 2.83 10.62 11.30
N LYS A 225 3.31 11.87 11.25
CA LYS A 225 3.82 12.50 10.03
C LYS A 225 5.14 11.85 9.55
N GLU A 226 6.05 11.55 10.46
CA GLU A 226 7.32 10.87 10.13
C GLU A 226 7.07 9.45 9.67
N ALA A 227 6.23 8.68 10.36
CA ALA A 227 5.86 7.33 9.95
C ALA A 227 5.15 7.31 8.58
N ALA A 228 4.25 8.27 8.33
CA ALA A 228 3.59 8.44 7.05
C ALA A 228 4.60 8.70 5.92
N ASN A 229 5.56 9.59 6.17
CA ASN A 229 6.61 9.93 5.20
C ASN A 229 7.52 8.74 4.91
N TYR A 230 7.95 8.03 5.95
CA TYR A 230 8.73 6.78 5.81
C TYR A 230 8.00 5.76 4.94
N LEU A 231 6.74 5.54 5.22
CA LEU A 231 5.88 4.61 4.49
C LEU A 231 5.48 5.12 3.09
N GLY A 232 5.63 6.42 2.79
CA GLY A 232 5.32 7.02 1.48
C GLY A 232 3.80 7.16 1.24
N HIS A 233 3.07 7.67 2.20
CA HIS A 233 1.70 8.14 2.09
C HIS A 233 1.50 9.46 2.83
N SER A 234 0.33 10.10 2.66
CA SER A 234 0.06 11.33 3.38
C SER A 234 -0.31 11.06 4.84
N PRO A 235 -0.12 12.03 5.75
CA PRO A 235 -0.54 11.91 7.15
C PRO A 235 -2.02 11.55 7.30
N GLU A 236 -2.91 12.11 6.47
CA GLU A 236 -4.36 11.84 6.50
C GLU A 236 -4.66 10.37 6.16
N VAL A 237 -3.90 9.80 5.22
CA VAL A 237 -3.99 8.36 4.89
C VAL A 237 -3.49 7.52 6.06
N ASN A 238 -2.45 8.00 6.77
CA ASN A 238 -1.95 7.32 7.96
C ASN A 238 -3.03 7.28 9.05
N GLU A 239 -3.57 8.43 9.41
CA GLU A 239 -4.62 8.55 10.43
C GLU A 239 -5.86 7.72 10.09
N THR A 240 -6.31 7.77 8.84
CA THR A 240 -7.55 7.09 8.42
C THR A 240 -7.42 5.57 8.32
N HIS A 241 -6.26 5.06 7.88
CA HIS A 241 -6.12 3.65 7.51
C HIS A 241 -5.15 2.86 8.37
N TYR A 242 -4.26 3.53 9.10
CA TYR A 242 -3.18 2.89 9.87
C TYR A 242 -3.26 3.18 11.37
N GLU A 243 -4.17 4.04 11.80
CA GLU A 243 -4.43 4.35 13.19
C GLU A 243 -5.90 4.11 13.56
N PRO A 244 -6.42 2.89 13.45
CA PRO A 244 -7.73 2.62 14.01
C PRO A 244 -7.65 2.84 15.53
N ILE A 245 -8.47 3.75 16.01
CA ILE A 245 -8.59 4.01 17.44
C ILE A 245 -9.35 2.83 18.04
N SER A 246 -8.62 1.86 18.62
CA SER A 246 -9.28 0.81 19.40
C SER A 246 -9.78 1.39 20.72
N GLN A 247 -10.99 1.03 21.12
CA GLN A 247 -11.53 1.44 22.42
C GLN A 247 -10.62 0.97 23.56
N GLU A 248 -10.02 -0.21 23.45
CA GLU A 248 -9.06 -0.76 24.40
C GLU A 248 -7.85 0.18 24.60
N ARG A 249 -7.32 0.76 23.53
CA ARG A 249 -6.21 1.73 23.58
C ARG A 249 -6.61 3.05 24.23
N ILE A 250 -7.86 3.48 24.05
CA ILE A 250 -8.38 4.66 24.74
C ILE A 250 -8.50 4.37 26.22
N VAL A 251 -9.08 3.24 26.58
CA VAL A 251 -9.29 2.81 27.97
C VAL A 251 -7.95 2.66 28.70
N SER A 252 -6.96 2.01 28.10
CA SER A 252 -5.63 1.87 28.72
C SER A 252 -4.93 3.21 28.95
N LYS A 253 -5.07 4.15 28.03
CA LYS A 253 -4.53 5.51 28.19
C LYS A 253 -5.26 6.31 29.28
N VAL A 254 -6.58 6.19 29.33
CA VAL A 254 -7.40 6.87 30.36
C VAL A 254 -7.09 6.31 31.75
N ASN A 255 -6.87 5.01 31.87
CA ASN A 255 -6.53 4.33 33.10
C ASN A 255 -5.07 4.50 33.52
N GLY A 256 -4.25 5.21 32.75
CA GLY A 256 -2.83 5.43 33.06
C GLY A 256 -1.97 4.16 32.97
N GLU A 257 -2.49 3.10 32.37
CA GLU A 257 -1.74 1.88 32.11
C GLU A 257 -0.70 2.15 31.03
N LYS A 258 0.57 2.25 31.43
CA LYS A 258 1.68 2.22 30.50
C LYS A 258 1.63 0.86 29.82
N THR A 259 1.28 0.83 28.55
CA THR A 259 1.26 -0.40 27.74
C THR A 259 2.62 -1.08 27.87
N ALA A 260 2.64 -2.28 28.44
CA ALA A 260 3.83 -3.11 28.68
C ALA A 260 4.43 -3.68 27.37
N ALA A 261 4.32 -2.95 26.26
CA ALA A 261 4.83 -3.37 24.96
C ALA A 261 6.35 -3.25 24.81
N THR A 262 7.03 -2.62 25.81
CA THR A 262 8.42 -2.18 25.66
C THR A 262 9.46 -3.28 25.93
N ASN A 263 9.10 -4.46 26.45
CA ASN A 263 10.10 -5.46 26.87
C ASN A 263 10.11 -6.78 26.04
N SER A 264 9.15 -7.00 25.16
CA SER A 264 9.01 -8.30 24.49
C SER A 264 9.88 -8.47 23.23
N LEU A 265 10.27 -7.37 22.57
CA LEU A 265 10.99 -7.45 21.29
C LEU A 265 12.53 -7.44 21.43
N ARG A 266 13.07 -7.09 22.61
CA ARG A 266 14.51 -7.14 22.84
C ARG A 266 15.09 -8.58 22.82
N ASN A 267 14.25 -9.59 22.90
CA ASN A 267 14.65 -11.00 22.88
C ASN A 267 14.81 -11.62 21.47
N PHE A 268 14.67 -10.85 20.39
CA PHE A 268 15.03 -11.33 19.05
C PHE A 268 16.53 -11.57 18.86
N ASN A 269 17.38 -11.03 19.73
CA ASN A 269 18.83 -11.16 19.64
C ASN A 269 19.36 -12.54 20.13
N GLY A 270 18.50 -13.50 20.47
CA GLY A 270 18.91 -14.82 20.97
C GLY A 270 19.31 -15.84 19.89
N LEU A 271 19.22 -15.51 18.59
CA LEU A 271 19.47 -16.48 17.51
C LEU A 271 20.66 -16.16 16.60
N SER A 272 21.44 -15.12 16.88
CA SER A 272 22.70 -14.89 16.16
C SER A 272 23.76 -14.30 17.08
N GLY A 273 24.64 -15.13 17.62
CA GLY A 273 25.87 -14.71 18.28
C GLY A 273 26.83 -14.13 17.24
N GLY A 274 26.77 -12.83 17.00
CA GLY A 274 27.68 -12.09 16.15
C GLY A 274 27.84 -10.69 16.70
N SER A 275 28.97 -10.41 17.36
CA SER A 275 29.37 -9.07 17.81
C SER A 275 29.57 -8.17 16.60
N CYS A 276 28.62 -7.26 16.33
CA CYS A 276 28.80 -6.15 15.41
C CYS A 276 28.86 -4.83 16.17
N LYS A 277 29.91 -4.06 15.90
CA LYS A 277 30.11 -2.72 16.44
C LYS A 277 28.99 -1.77 15.98
N PRO A 278 28.58 -0.78 16.80
CA PRO A 278 27.57 0.21 16.39
C PRO A 278 28.11 1.04 15.22
N LEU A 279 27.34 1.12 14.15
CA LEU A 279 27.56 2.12 13.10
C LEU A 279 27.08 3.47 13.63
N GLU A 280 27.99 4.43 13.71
CA GLU A 280 27.69 5.86 13.95
C GLU A 280 26.93 6.42 12.74
N THR A 281 25.63 6.26 12.71
CA THR A 281 24.77 6.73 11.59
C THR A 281 23.79 7.83 11.98
N VAL A 282 23.90 8.40 13.17
CA VAL A 282 23.01 9.49 13.61
C VAL A 282 23.39 10.85 13.00
N ALA A 283 24.59 11.01 12.45
CA ALA A 283 25.09 12.32 11.96
C ALA A 283 24.72 12.67 10.51
N LEU A 284 24.12 11.77 9.73
CA LEU A 284 23.85 12.03 8.30
C LEU A 284 22.43 12.55 8.01
N TRP A 285 21.60 12.72 9.01
CA TRP A 285 20.19 13.12 8.82
C TRP A 285 19.97 14.63 8.79
N SER A 286 20.95 15.44 9.20
CA SER A 286 20.82 16.91 9.24
C SER A 286 21.02 17.61 7.89
N GLY A 287 21.35 16.88 6.81
CA GLY A 287 21.63 17.42 5.49
C GLY A 287 20.52 17.29 4.44
N TRP A 288 19.39 16.69 4.77
CA TRP A 288 18.32 16.49 3.80
C TRP A 288 17.44 17.74 3.72
N ARG A 289 17.75 18.61 2.77
CA ARG A 289 16.84 19.68 2.37
C ARG A 289 15.64 19.05 1.66
N ASP A 290 14.48 19.40 2.17
CA ASP A 290 13.19 19.09 1.61
C ASP A 290 13.16 19.46 0.11
N SER A 291 13.15 18.48 -0.79
CA SER A 291 12.98 18.69 -2.23
C SER A 291 11.59 19.18 -2.59
N ASN A 292 10.77 19.50 -1.60
CA ASN A 292 9.44 20.07 -1.72
C ASN A 292 9.40 21.56 -1.35
N SER A 293 10.53 22.28 -1.50
CA SER A 293 10.51 23.74 -1.41
C SER A 293 9.66 24.28 -2.55
N ARG A 294 8.41 24.60 -2.25
CA ARG A 294 7.60 25.49 -3.08
C ARG A 294 8.43 26.75 -3.32
N HIS A 295 8.57 27.13 -4.58
CA HIS A 295 9.07 28.44 -4.93
C HIS A 295 8.38 29.49 -4.07
N PRO A 296 9.12 30.48 -3.52
CA PRO A 296 8.49 31.55 -2.78
C PRO A 296 7.47 32.24 -3.71
N ALA A 297 6.28 32.49 -3.17
CA ALA A 297 5.25 33.22 -3.88
C ALA A 297 5.83 34.54 -4.43
N PRO A 298 5.54 34.92 -5.67
CA PRO A 298 5.98 36.20 -6.21
C PRO A 298 5.46 37.29 -5.27
N LYS A 299 6.38 38.13 -4.81
CA LYS A 299 6.03 39.35 -4.05
C LYS A 299 5.05 40.15 -4.90
N ALA A 300 3.93 40.57 -4.30
CA ALA A 300 3.00 41.51 -4.88
C ALA A 300 3.76 42.78 -5.28
N GLY A 301 4.13 42.88 -6.53
CA GLY A 301 4.62 44.07 -7.16
C GLY A 301 3.44 44.86 -7.72
N ALA A 302 3.44 46.15 -7.45
CA ALA A 302 2.42 47.11 -7.81
C ALA A 302 1.88 46.92 -9.23
N LEU A 303 0.56 46.99 -9.36
CA LEU A 303 -0.15 47.14 -10.63
C LEU A 303 0.25 48.48 -11.28
N PRO A 304 0.61 48.52 -12.57
CA PRO A 304 0.66 49.77 -13.28
C PRO A 304 -0.77 50.23 -13.61
N ASP A 305 -1.12 51.44 -13.15
CA ASP A 305 -2.23 52.22 -13.64
C ASP A 305 -2.09 52.42 -15.15
N CYS A 306 -3.03 51.91 -15.89
CA CYS A 306 -3.40 52.44 -17.21
C CYS A 306 -4.68 51.70 -17.70
N ALA A 307 -5.82 52.32 -17.45
CA ALA A 307 -7.00 52.10 -18.25
C ALA A 307 -7.77 53.42 -18.38
N THR A 308 -7.47 54.14 -19.42
CA THR A 308 -8.41 55.15 -19.94
C THR A 308 -9.28 54.53 -21.03
N PRO A 309 -10.60 54.75 -21.01
CA PRO A 309 -11.47 54.24 -22.04
C PRO A 309 -11.45 55.17 -23.24
N ARG A 310 -11.26 54.65 -24.45
CA ARG A 310 -11.61 55.37 -25.69
C ARG A 310 -13.07 55.14 -26.02
N LYS A 311 -13.77 56.26 -26.14
CA LYS A 311 -15.02 56.37 -26.88
C LYS A 311 -14.69 56.36 -28.38
N GLU A 312 -15.44 55.62 -29.12
CA GLU A 312 -16.22 55.82 -30.35
C GLU A 312 -16.57 54.46 -30.95
#